data_72f8b60b1121b193e754836c1687f6a4
#
_entry.id   72f8b60b1121b193e754836c1687f6a4
#
_cell.length_a   1.000
_cell.length_b   1.000
_cell.length_c   1.000
_cell.angle_alpha   90.00
_cell.angle_beta   90.00
_cell.angle_gamma   90.00
#
_symmetry.space_group_name_H-M   'P 1'
#
loop_
_entity.id
_entity.type
_entity.pdbx_description
1 polymer ?
#
loop_
_entity_poly.entity_id
_entity_poly.type
_entity_poly.pdbx_seq_one_letter_code
_entity_poly.pdbx_strand_id
1 'polypeptide(L)'
;MVGRATHQKSGTLYLQTRQLTYKVFSSILQSMPKRQVYLLSPKELSPETIAVAFAKTSRSPESFREIAAELNEESSAKFHERWVVGYGHASVAEHAVLHIAIENVSRLAVECIESNRLASYTEKSTRYQKWDADSFIIPVELEDHPLRETFIRTCKLLFDVYAQSLVPVRAIVEGQNPRRENESDQAYDRRIRSQYVDSCRFLLPAASFANLGMTANARVLEHAISKMLSHPLEEVRQIGEEVKKAALAEIPTLVKYAHPLPYLIQTSADFHQSAHIKHRIKKDKNIVERSEWCQLIDFDPDGESKVLAAALYRFGEMSFVGALEKIRSASESERVKLAESLLEHLGEHEPPLRELEYTSYTFDLILDQGGYAEFKRHRMMTQTSQSLTTRLGFALPRQIVEAGFEVQYRSAMQAAAEAYEELADWNPQVASYVVPNGYHRRVLFTMNLREAFAFCGLRSASNAHFSMRRVAQRVAEEIRGVHPLLANYIHLPEETWQGIEEQNL
;
A
#
# COMPACT_ATOMS: atom_id res chain seq x y z
N MET A 1 57.62 20.61 73.62
CA MET A 1 56.79 21.48 72.78
C MET A 1 57.15 21.26 71.30
N VAL A 2 56.64 20.29 70.69
CA VAL A 2 56.66 20.13 69.20
C VAL A 2 55.44 19.28 68.84
N GLY A 3 54.45 19.85 68.12
CA GLY A 3 53.33 19.04 67.63
C GLY A 3 52.01 19.77 67.48
N ARG A 4 51.96 20.89 66.73
CA ARG A 4 50.67 21.48 66.26
C ARG A 4 50.82 22.32 64.97
N ALA A 5 51.47 21.85 63.94
CA ALA A 5 51.60 22.66 62.70
C ALA A 5 51.36 21.85 61.39
N THR A 6 50.95 20.60 61.42
CA THR A 6 50.85 19.76 60.19
C THR A 6 49.43 19.48 59.73
N HIS A 7 48.37 19.78 60.50
CA HIS A 7 47.01 19.45 60.11
C HIS A 7 46.23 20.59 59.37
N GLN A 8 46.74 21.82 59.34
CA GLN A 8 46.03 22.92 58.67
C GLN A 8 46.37 23.09 57.19
N LYS A 9 47.51 22.57 56.72
CA LYS A 9 47.91 22.64 55.29
C LYS A 9 47.24 21.61 54.39
N SER A 10 46.83 20.44 54.90
CA SER A 10 46.16 19.39 54.09
C SER A 10 44.69 19.69 53.76
N GLY A 11 43.99 20.38 54.68
CA GLY A 11 42.58 20.75 54.46
C GLY A 11 42.39 21.86 53.39
N THR A 12 43.33 22.79 53.34
CA THR A 12 43.26 23.91 52.37
C THR A 12 43.60 23.42 50.94
N LEU A 13 44.52 22.46 50.81
CA LEU A 13 44.86 21.89 49.50
C LEU A 13 43.71 21.02 48.96
N TYR A 14 43.01 20.27 49.81
CA TYR A 14 41.87 19.44 49.44
C TYR A 14 40.66 20.25 49.01
N LEU A 15 40.40 21.41 49.65
CA LEU A 15 39.34 22.37 49.27
C LEU A 15 39.67 23.12 47.98
N GLN A 16 40.93 23.48 47.75
CA GLN A 16 41.37 24.13 46.51
C GLN A 16 41.29 23.16 45.31
N THR A 17 41.65 21.89 45.47
CA THR A 17 41.53 20.85 44.41
C THR A 17 40.09 20.58 44.10
N ARG A 18 39.17 20.51 45.06
CA ARG A 18 37.74 20.35 44.83
C ARG A 18 37.12 21.57 44.12
N GLN A 19 37.52 22.78 44.48
CA GLN A 19 37.04 24.00 43.80
C GLN A 19 37.56 24.11 42.36
N LEU A 20 38.83 23.71 42.10
CA LEU A 20 39.35 23.61 40.73
C LEU A 20 38.64 22.55 39.90
N THR A 21 38.41 21.34 40.47
CA THR A 21 37.68 20.28 39.79
C THR A 21 36.23 20.67 39.48
N TYR A 22 35.58 21.38 40.41
CA TYR A 22 34.21 21.87 40.21
C TYR A 22 34.15 22.99 39.17
N LYS A 23 35.13 23.90 39.12
CA LYS A 23 35.25 24.94 38.10
C LYS A 23 35.56 24.36 36.71
N VAL A 24 36.46 23.40 36.65
CA VAL A 24 36.77 22.69 35.40
C VAL A 24 35.55 21.86 34.90
N PHE A 25 34.87 21.14 35.79
CA PHE A 25 33.65 20.44 35.47
C PHE A 25 32.50 21.38 35.06
N SER A 26 32.35 22.51 35.72
CA SER A 26 31.37 23.53 35.38
C SER A 26 31.68 24.24 34.05
N SER A 27 32.97 24.48 33.74
CA SER A 27 33.38 25.06 32.45
C SER A 27 33.22 24.04 31.30
N ILE A 28 33.49 22.75 31.56
CA ILE A 28 33.25 21.67 30.58
C ILE A 28 31.75 21.51 30.31
N LEU A 29 30.90 21.58 31.34
CA LEU A 29 29.44 21.53 31.18
C LEU A 29 28.88 22.77 30.46
N GLN A 30 29.49 23.95 30.62
CA GLN A 30 29.14 25.18 29.90
C GLN A 30 29.63 25.19 28.45
N SER A 31 30.68 24.41 28.12
CA SER A 31 31.23 24.30 26.77
C SER A 31 30.59 23.15 25.94
N MET A 32 29.76 22.29 26.56
CA MET A 32 29.06 21.26 25.80
C MET A 32 28.05 21.86 24.84
N PRO A 33 28.08 21.48 23.56
CA PRO A 33 27.11 21.97 22.60
C PRO A 33 25.68 21.55 23.03
N LYS A 34 24.80 22.55 23.14
CA LYS A 34 23.39 22.29 23.49
C LYS A 34 22.71 21.56 22.37
N ARG A 35 21.85 20.59 22.73
CA ARG A 35 20.97 19.92 21.76
C ARG A 35 20.15 20.93 20.99
N GLN A 36 20.16 20.84 19.67
CA GLN A 36 19.36 21.65 18.77
C GLN A 36 18.49 20.73 17.89
N VAL A 37 17.24 21.13 17.71
CA VAL A 37 16.30 20.47 16.80
C VAL A 37 15.66 21.57 15.96
N TYR A 38 15.83 21.50 14.64
CA TYR A 38 15.32 22.51 13.71
C TYR A 38 15.08 21.91 12.34
N LEU A 39 14.32 22.60 11.49
CA LEU A 39 14.04 22.22 10.12
C LEU A 39 15.08 22.83 9.16
N LEU A 40 15.51 22.03 8.15
CA LEU A 40 16.01 22.56 6.91
C LEU A 40 14.81 22.79 6.00
N SER A 41 14.51 24.06 5.71
CA SER A 41 13.26 24.43 5.07
C SER A 41 13.30 24.18 3.55
N PRO A 42 12.35 23.40 2.98
CA PRO A 42 12.25 23.26 1.52
C PRO A 42 11.78 24.53 0.80
N LYS A 43 11.40 25.58 1.56
CA LYS A 43 11.12 26.93 1.01
C LYS A 43 12.38 27.72 0.72
N GLU A 44 13.49 27.35 1.35
CA GLU A 44 14.77 28.07 1.27
C GLU A 44 15.86 27.29 0.54
N LEU A 45 15.73 25.96 0.53
CA LEU A 45 16.69 25.03 -0.06
C LEU A 45 16.01 24.08 -1.04
N SER A 46 16.63 23.83 -2.19
CA SER A 46 16.13 22.82 -3.12
C SER A 46 16.21 21.42 -2.52
N PRO A 47 15.37 20.45 -2.97
CA PRO A 47 15.43 19.08 -2.49
C PRO A 47 16.82 18.43 -2.63
N GLU A 48 17.53 18.69 -3.73
CA GLU A 48 18.90 18.20 -3.93
C GLU A 48 19.88 18.81 -2.93
N THR A 49 19.76 20.10 -2.64
CA THR A 49 20.62 20.78 -1.64
C THR A 49 20.40 20.23 -0.24
N ILE A 50 19.15 19.99 0.17
CA ILE A 50 18.84 19.34 1.46
C ILE A 50 19.49 17.96 1.53
N ALA A 51 19.37 17.16 0.49
CA ALA A 51 19.95 15.82 0.43
C ALA A 51 21.49 15.85 0.56
N VAL A 52 22.15 16.81 -0.06
CA VAL A 52 23.61 16.97 0.05
C VAL A 52 24.00 17.43 1.45
N ALA A 53 23.27 18.36 2.08
CA ALA A 53 23.54 18.80 3.44
C ALA A 53 23.52 17.62 4.43
N PHE A 54 22.51 16.74 4.32
CA PHE A 54 22.45 15.52 5.13
C PHE A 54 23.61 14.56 4.83
N ALA A 55 23.96 14.36 3.57
CA ALA A 55 25.05 13.47 3.20
C ALA A 55 26.42 13.96 3.69
N LYS A 56 26.70 15.26 3.59
CA LYS A 56 27.97 15.86 4.03
C LYS A 56 28.17 15.79 5.54
N THR A 57 27.10 15.94 6.32
CA THR A 57 27.15 15.88 7.79
C THR A 57 27.79 14.58 8.31
N SER A 58 27.69 13.48 7.58
CA SER A 58 28.32 12.21 7.97
C SER A 58 29.84 12.25 7.99
N ARG A 59 30.46 13.29 7.38
CA ARG A 59 31.92 13.41 7.17
C ARG A 59 32.45 14.80 7.55
N SER A 60 31.62 15.65 8.12
CA SER A 60 31.96 17.02 8.48
C SER A 60 31.60 17.28 9.95
N PRO A 61 32.45 17.99 10.71
CA PRO A 61 32.17 18.38 12.08
C PRO A 61 31.19 19.56 12.19
N GLU A 62 30.95 20.29 11.09
CA GLU A 62 30.08 21.46 11.02
C GLU A 62 28.61 21.10 11.25
N SER A 63 27.83 22.07 11.73
CA SER A 63 26.38 21.90 11.87
C SER A 63 25.68 21.85 10.51
N PHE A 64 24.48 21.26 10.48
CA PHE A 64 23.66 21.23 9.24
C PHE A 64 23.42 22.62 8.65
N ARG A 65 23.30 23.68 9.47
CA ARG A 65 23.11 25.06 9.00
C ARG A 65 24.35 25.59 8.30
N GLU A 66 25.53 25.37 8.87
CA GLU A 66 26.80 25.77 8.28
C GLU A 66 27.02 25.07 6.95
N ILE A 67 26.82 23.74 6.91
CA ILE A 67 26.91 22.95 5.69
C ILE A 67 25.92 23.45 4.63
N ALA A 68 24.65 23.68 5.02
CA ALA A 68 23.62 24.13 4.09
C ALA A 68 23.90 25.54 3.55
N ALA A 69 24.46 26.44 4.36
CA ALA A 69 24.82 27.80 3.95
C ALA A 69 25.95 27.86 2.91
N GLU A 70 26.81 26.85 2.86
CA GLU A 70 27.90 26.73 1.90
C GLU A 70 27.49 26.09 0.55
N LEU A 71 26.30 25.50 0.50
CA LEU A 71 25.83 24.78 -0.68
C LEU A 71 25.03 25.70 -1.60
N ASN A 72 25.18 25.44 -2.89
CA ASN A 72 24.35 25.97 -3.96
C ASN A 72 23.94 24.83 -4.91
N GLU A 73 23.06 25.10 -5.86
CA GLU A 73 22.56 24.10 -6.79
C GLU A 73 23.67 23.44 -7.62
N GLU A 74 24.66 24.21 -8.09
CA GLU A 74 25.78 23.69 -8.89
C GLU A 74 26.66 22.73 -8.08
N SER A 75 27.00 23.10 -6.84
CA SER A 75 27.80 22.25 -5.95
C SER A 75 27.04 21.01 -5.52
N SER A 76 25.72 21.12 -5.35
CA SER A 76 24.83 19.99 -5.03
C SER A 76 24.73 19.00 -6.19
N ALA A 77 24.54 19.50 -7.41
CA ALA A 77 24.54 18.66 -8.61
C ALA A 77 25.86 17.89 -8.81
N LYS A 78 27.02 18.58 -8.66
CA LYS A 78 28.35 17.93 -8.73
C LYS A 78 28.53 16.86 -7.64
N PHE A 79 28.01 17.09 -6.43
CA PHE A 79 28.04 16.09 -5.37
C PHE A 79 27.21 14.86 -5.73
N HIS A 80 25.98 15.04 -6.20
CA HIS A 80 25.10 13.94 -6.60
C HIS A 80 25.67 13.13 -7.75
N GLU A 81 26.22 13.79 -8.80
CA GLU A 81 26.90 13.09 -9.90
C GLU A 81 28.01 12.19 -9.42
N ARG A 82 28.84 12.68 -8.52
CA ARG A 82 29.98 11.92 -8.02
C ARG A 82 29.57 10.80 -7.06
N TRP A 83 28.74 11.10 -6.06
CA TRP A 83 28.52 10.23 -4.93
C TRP A 83 27.27 9.37 -5.06
N VAL A 84 26.18 9.90 -5.59
CA VAL A 84 24.95 9.14 -5.77
C VAL A 84 25.01 8.31 -7.04
N VAL A 85 25.29 8.96 -8.15
CA VAL A 85 25.34 8.31 -9.47
C VAL A 85 26.64 7.50 -9.64
N GLY A 86 27.81 8.12 -9.41
CA GLY A 86 29.12 7.49 -9.65
C GLY A 86 29.46 6.38 -8.65
N TYR A 87 29.21 6.56 -7.36
CA TYR A 87 29.51 5.60 -6.29
C TYR A 87 28.32 4.81 -5.79
N GLY A 88 27.09 5.05 -6.28
CA GLY A 88 25.91 4.30 -5.95
C GLY A 88 25.35 4.56 -4.53
N HIS A 89 25.67 5.70 -3.90
CA HIS A 89 25.13 6.07 -2.59
C HIS A 89 23.65 6.54 -2.69
N ALA A 90 22.79 5.67 -3.20
CA ALA A 90 21.37 5.96 -3.47
C ALA A 90 20.56 6.38 -2.21
N SER A 91 21.02 6.06 -1.00
CA SER A 91 20.38 6.49 0.25
C SER A 91 20.36 8.02 0.42
N VAL A 92 21.29 8.75 -0.18
CA VAL A 92 21.28 10.23 -0.17
C VAL A 92 20.06 10.78 -0.91
N ALA A 93 19.66 10.14 -2.01
CA ALA A 93 18.50 10.54 -2.79
C ALA A 93 17.15 10.36 -2.05
N GLU A 94 17.15 9.62 -0.94
CA GLU A 94 15.94 9.46 -0.11
C GLU A 94 15.56 10.75 0.65
N HIS A 95 16.47 11.71 0.78
CA HIS A 95 16.20 12.99 1.42
C HIS A 95 15.58 14.04 0.47
N ALA A 96 15.65 13.85 -0.85
CA ALA A 96 15.00 14.70 -1.83
C ALA A 96 13.57 14.18 -2.10
N VAL A 97 12.54 14.93 -1.71
CA VAL A 97 11.13 14.51 -1.77
C VAL A 97 10.34 15.43 -2.68
N LEU A 98 9.52 14.85 -3.56
CA LEU A 98 8.60 15.56 -4.45
C LEU A 98 7.15 15.17 -4.22
N HIS A 99 6.24 16.11 -4.52
CA HIS A 99 4.80 15.96 -4.52
C HIS A 99 4.29 16.14 -5.95
N ILE A 100 3.73 15.08 -6.53
CA ILE A 100 3.33 15.04 -7.94
C ILE A 100 1.82 14.80 -8.02
N ALA A 101 1.10 15.67 -8.73
CA ALA A 101 -0.30 15.47 -9.10
C ALA A 101 -0.36 14.82 -10.48
N ILE A 102 -1.20 13.78 -10.61
CA ILE A 102 -1.43 13.04 -11.84
C ILE A 102 -2.96 13.00 -12.05
N GLU A 103 -3.44 13.53 -13.16
CA GLU A 103 -4.86 13.70 -13.41
C GLU A 103 -5.28 13.09 -14.76
N ASN A 104 -6.54 12.66 -14.81
CA ASN A 104 -7.18 12.13 -16.02
C ASN A 104 -6.45 10.94 -16.63
N VAL A 105 -5.99 10.03 -15.78
CA VAL A 105 -5.38 8.75 -16.16
C VAL A 105 -6.39 7.63 -15.93
N SER A 106 -6.20 6.47 -16.57
CA SER A 106 -7.06 5.31 -16.32
C SER A 106 -6.84 4.72 -14.93
N ARG A 107 -7.85 4.06 -14.38
CA ARG A 107 -7.71 3.27 -13.16
C ARG A 107 -6.74 2.09 -13.35
N LEU A 108 -6.59 1.61 -14.58
CA LEU A 108 -5.60 0.59 -14.92
C LEU A 108 -4.18 1.12 -14.78
N ALA A 109 -3.89 2.33 -15.26
CA ALA A 109 -2.58 2.97 -15.10
C ALA A 109 -2.25 3.25 -13.63
N VAL A 110 -3.24 3.62 -12.81
CA VAL A 110 -3.09 3.82 -11.36
C VAL A 110 -2.51 2.58 -10.66
N GLU A 111 -2.80 1.36 -11.13
CA GLU A 111 -2.23 0.14 -10.52
C GLU A 111 -0.70 0.10 -10.62
N CYS A 112 -0.14 0.48 -11.77
CA CYS A 112 1.30 0.57 -11.93
C CYS A 112 1.91 1.67 -11.06
N ILE A 113 1.30 2.86 -11.05
CA ILE A 113 1.79 4.02 -10.30
C ILE A 113 1.81 3.71 -8.80
N GLU A 114 0.72 3.18 -8.23
CA GLU A 114 0.57 2.90 -6.81
C GLU A 114 1.33 1.65 -6.31
N SER A 115 1.94 0.88 -7.20
CA SER A 115 2.65 -0.36 -6.84
C SER A 115 4.01 -0.14 -6.17
N ASN A 116 4.45 1.11 -5.95
CA ASN A 116 5.71 1.43 -5.28
C ASN A 116 5.49 1.54 -3.77
N ARG A 117 6.16 0.67 -2.97
CA ARG A 117 5.93 0.54 -1.53
C ARG A 117 6.26 1.79 -0.71
N LEU A 118 7.34 2.49 -1.07
CA LEU A 118 7.93 3.58 -0.29
C LEU A 118 7.45 4.98 -0.74
N ALA A 119 6.31 5.06 -1.39
CA ALA A 119 5.66 6.32 -1.73
C ALA A 119 4.32 6.46 -0.97
N SER A 120 3.79 7.67 -0.91
CA SER A 120 2.45 7.96 -0.38
C SER A 120 1.52 8.35 -1.52
N TYR A 121 0.28 7.89 -1.45
CA TYR A 121 -0.72 8.15 -2.49
C TYR A 121 -2.04 8.61 -1.91
N THR A 122 -2.71 9.48 -2.63
CA THR A 122 -4.11 9.86 -2.41
C THR A 122 -4.82 9.81 -3.74
N GLU A 123 -5.73 8.85 -3.91
CA GLU A 123 -6.55 8.69 -5.10
C GLU A 123 -7.94 9.30 -4.89
N LYS A 124 -8.46 9.98 -5.90
CA LYS A 124 -9.80 10.55 -5.90
C LYS A 124 -10.85 9.43 -5.83
N SER A 125 -11.67 9.45 -4.76
CA SER A 125 -12.63 8.40 -4.48
C SER A 125 -13.75 8.33 -5.53
N THR A 126 -14.01 7.14 -6.06
CA THR A 126 -15.13 6.86 -6.98
C THR A 126 -16.51 7.04 -6.34
N ARG A 127 -16.62 7.00 -5.01
CA ARG A 127 -17.87 7.21 -4.26
C ARG A 127 -18.41 8.62 -4.39
N TYR A 128 -17.53 9.61 -4.71
CA TYR A 128 -17.89 11.04 -4.74
C TYR A 128 -17.80 11.66 -6.14
N GLN A 129 -17.48 10.84 -7.15
CA GLN A 129 -17.45 11.32 -8.53
C GLN A 129 -18.85 11.40 -9.14
N LYS A 130 -19.03 12.36 -10.05
CA LYS A 130 -20.07 12.31 -11.06
C LYS A 130 -19.43 11.85 -12.35
N TRP A 131 -20.02 10.86 -12.97
CA TRP A 131 -19.51 10.23 -14.19
C TRP A 131 -20.40 10.62 -15.36
N ASP A 132 -19.80 11.20 -16.38
CA ASP A 132 -20.42 11.40 -17.69
C ASP A 132 -20.10 10.21 -18.60
N ALA A 133 -20.86 10.02 -19.67
CA ALA A 133 -20.70 8.88 -20.58
C ALA A 133 -19.31 8.81 -21.25
N ASP A 134 -18.56 9.90 -21.27
CA ASP A 134 -17.23 10.02 -21.85
C ASP A 134 -16.11 10.07 -20.77
N SER A 135 -16.40 9.70 -19.53
CA SER A 135 -15.43 9.76 -18.40
C SER A 135 -14.43 8.61 -18.41
N PHE A 136 -13.82 8.28 -19.55
CA PHE A 136 -12.85 7.20 -19.70
C PHE A 136 -11.75 7.54 -20.71
N ILE A 137 -10.61 6.85 -20.55
CA ILE A 137 -9.48 6.91 -21.49
C ILE A 137 -9.76 5.98 -22.68
N ILE A 138 -9.47 6.44 -23.89
CA ILE A 138 -9.33 5.59 -25.06
C ILE A 138 -7.85 5.28 -25.19
N PRO A 139 -7.41 4.00 -25.08
CA PRO A 139 -6.01 3.64 -25.24
C PRO A 139 -5.44 4.10 -26.57
N VAL A 140 -4.23 4.67 -26.55
CA VAL A 140 -3.55 5.17 -27.76
C VAL A 140 -3.39 4.05 -28.80
N GLU A 141 -3.20 2.82 -28.35
CA GLU A 141 -3.11 1.64 -29.21
C GLU A 141 -4.36 1.40 -30.07
N LEU A 142 -5.51 2.00 -29.70
CA LEU A 142 -6.76 1.89 -30.43
C LEU A 142 -7.02 3.07 -31.39
N GLU A 143 -6.12 4.05 -31.50
CA GLU A 143 -6.39 5.30 -32.21
C GLU A 143 -6.88 5.07 -33.67
N ASP A 144 -6.21 4.21 -34.43
CA ASP A 144 -6.58 3.85 -35.81
C ASP A 144 -7.00 2.36 -35.95
N HIS A 145 -7.34 1.71 -34.82
CA HIS A 145 -7.64 0.28 -34.84
C HIS A 145 -9.13 -0.01 -35.11
N PRO A 146 -9.49 -1.04 -35.87
CA PRO A 146 -10.90 -1.37 -36.15
C PRO A 146 -11.77 -1.62 -34.92
N LEU A 147 -11.18 -2.11 -33.80
CA LEU A 147 -11.88 -2.38 -32.54
C LEU A 147 -12.13 -1.11 -31.69
N ARG A 148 -11.69 0.07 -32.14
CA ARG A 148 -11.88 1.33 -31.42
C ARG A 148 -13.36 1.62 -31.14
N GLU A 149 -14.22 1.43 -32.13
CA GLU A 149 -15.66 1.66 -31.99
C GLU A 149 -16.32 0.64 -31.05
N THR A 150 -15.90 -0.62 -31.08
CA THR A 150 -16.37 -1.65 -30.13
C THR A 150 -16.01 -1.23 -28.70
N PHE A 151 -14.76 -0.80 -28.47
CA PHE A 151 -14.30 -0.31 -27.17
C PHE A 151 -15.13 0.89 -26.66
N ILE A 152 -15.27 1.94 -27.48
CA ILE A 152 -16.00 3.17 -27.11
C ILE A 152 -17.45 2.86 -26.79
N ARG A 153 -18.13 2.11 -27.68
CA ARG A 153 -19.54 1.71 -27.51
C ARG A 153 -19.75 0.94 -26.21
N THR A 154 -18.85 0.01 -25.90
CA THR A 154 -18.94 -0.79 -24.68
C THR A 154 -18.71 0.05 -23.43
N CYS A 155 -17.69 0.91 -23.42
CA CYS A 155 -17.47 1.84 -22.30
C CYS A 155 -18.69 2.75 -22.07
N LYS A 156 -19.24 3.36 -23.13
CA LYS A 156 -20.45 4.19 -23.03
C LYS A 156 -21.64 3.40 -22.48
N LEU A 157 -21.88 2.19 -22.98
CA LEU A 157 -22.93 1.31 -22.45
C LEU A 157 -22.78 1.09 -20.94
N LEU A 158 -21.55 0.82 -20.46
CA LEU A 158 -21.28 0.61 -19.05
C LEU A 158 -21.57 1.85 -18.20
N PHE A 159 -21.19 3.04 -18.66
CA PHE A 159 -21.51 4.31 -18.00
C PHE A 159 -23.01 4.62 -18.01
N ASP A 160 -23.70 4.36 -19.13
CA ASP A 160 -25.14 4.56 -19.23
C ASP A 160 -25.90 3.64 -18.27
N VAL A 161 -25.57 2.36 -18.23
CA VAL A 161 -26.18 1.38 -17.32
C VAL A 161 -25.84 1.71 -15.84
N TYR A 162 -24.61 2.17 -15.57
CA TYR A 162 -24.24 2.71 -14.27
C TYR A 162 -25.16 3.88 -13.87
N ALA A 163 -25.31 4.88 -14.73
CA ALA A 163 -26.15 6.05 -14.45
C ALA A 163 -27.61 5.67 -14.20
N GLN A 164 -28.17 4.75 -15.00
CA GLN A 164 -29.53 4.23 -14.85
C GLN A 164 -29.72 3.44 -13.54
N SER A 165 -28.68 2.74 -13.06
CA SER A 165 -28.75 1.94 -11.82
C SER A 165 -28.83 2.80 -10.56
N LEU A 166 -28.33 4.03 -10.57
CA LEU A 166 -28.18 4.86 -9.36
C LEU A 166 -29.52 5.14 -8.65
N VAL A 167 -30.57 5.47 -9.40
CA VAL A 167 -31.87 5.85 -8.81
C VAL A 167 -32.60 4.64 -8.19
N PRO A 168 -32.80 3.52 -8.90
CA PRO A 168 -33.51 2.37 -8.32
C PRO A 168 -32.72 1.74 -7.16
N VAL A 169 -31.37 1.64 -7.24
CA VAL A 169 -30.56 1.07 -6.15
C VAL A 169 -30.54 2.00 -4.94
N ARG A 170 -30.52 3.33 -5.15
CA ARG A 170 -30.65 4.29 -4.05
C ARG A 170 -31.97 4.10 -3.29
N ALA A 171 -33.08 3.91 -3.96
CA ALA A 171 -34.41 3.71 -3.33
C ALA A 171 -34.42 2.47 -2.44
N ILE A 172 -33.78 1.35 -2.85
CA ILE A 172 -33.62 0.15 -2.02
C ILE A 172 -32.80 0.45 -0.76
N VAL A 173 -31.64 1.10 -0.93
CA VAL A 173 -30.74 1.44 0.19
C VAL A 173 -31.42 2.37 1.20
N GLU A 174 -32.15 3.37 0.73
CA GLU A 174 -32.95 4.28 1.61
C GLU A 174 -34.01 3.52 2.40
N GLY A 175 -34.72 2.59 1.76
CA GLY A 175 -35.71 1.73 2.41
C GLY A 175 -35.13 0.83 3.51
N GLN A 176 -33.92 0.32 3.29
CA GLN A 176 -33.21 -0.54 4.25
C GLN A 176 -32.51 0.23 5.37
N ASN A 177 -32.20 1.51 5.16
CA ASN A 177 -31.41 2.34 6.05
C ASN A 177 -32.14 3.59 6.49
N PRO A 178 -33.14 3.52 7.36
CA PRO A 178 -33.87 4.69 7.82
C PRO A 178 -32.91 5.69 8.49
N ARG A 179 -33.34 6.97 8.47
CA ARG A 179 -32.58 8.05 9.10
C ARG A 179 -32.40 7.77 10.61
N ARG A 180 -31.18 8.00 11.10
CA ARG A 180 -30.84 7.89 12.51
C ARG A 180 -31.36 9.12 13.26
N GLU A 181 -31.61 8.96 14.56
CA GLU A 181 -31.97 10.08 15.42
C GLU A 181 -30.88 11.16 15.39
N ASN A 182 -31.27 12.41 15.17
CA ASN A 182 -30.38 13.57 15.05
C ASN A 182 -29.39 13.55 13.83
N GLU A 183 -29.59 12.68 12.83
CA GLU A 183 -28.78 12.65 11.62
C GLU A 183 -29.18 13.82 10.68
N SER A 184 -28.22 14.69 10.34
CA SER A 184 -28.45 15.77 9.35
C SER A 184 -28.68 15.24 7.94
N ASP A 185 -29.36 16.03 7.09
CA ASP A 185 -29.60 15.66 5.69
C ASP A 185 -28.31 15.32 4.93
N GLN A 186 -27.25 16.08 5.17
CA GLN A 186 -25.96 15.85 4.53
C GLN A 186 -25.25 14.58 5.06
N ALA A 187 -25.42 14.24 6.33
CA ALA A 187 -24.85 13.01 6.90
C ALA A 187 -25.60 11.79 6.39
N TYR A 188 -26.94 11.87 6.34
CA TYR A 188 -27.79 10.83 5.79
C TYR A 188 -27.45 10.59 4.30
N ASP A 189 -27.46 11.64 3.45
CA ASP A 189 -27.15 11.50 2.03
C ASP A 189 -25.77 10.90 1.80
N ARG A 190 -24.74 11.29 2.58
CA ARG A 190 -23.40 10.72 2.50
C ARG A 190 -23.40 9.22 2.84
N ARG A 191 -24.11 8.82 3.89
CA ARG A 191 -24.19 7.42 4.34
C ARG A 191 -24.90 6.55 3.30
N ILE A 192 -26.04 7.00 2.80
CA ILE A 192 -26.80 6.30 1.75
C ILE A 192 -26.01 6.22 0.47
N ARG A 193 -25.40 7.35 0.06
CA ARG A 193 -24.62 7.42 -1.19
C ARG A 193 -23.45 6.43 -1.18
N SER A 194 -22.73 6.30 -0.07
CA SER A 194 -21.61 5.37 -0.01
C SER A 194 -22.04 3.92 -0.25
N GLN A 195 -23.24 3.53 0.16
CA GLN A 195 -23.74 2.17 0.03
C GLN A 195 -24.25 1.87 -1.39
N TYR A 196 -25.14 2.69 -1.96
CA TYR A 196 -25.67 2.40 -3.30
C TYR A 196 -24.61 2.56 -4.39
N VAL A 197 -23.69 3.54 -4.24
CA VAL A 197 -22.61 3.73 -5.21
C VAL A 197 -21.64 2.55 -5.16
N ASP A 198 -21.39 1.94 -4.00
CA ASP A 198 -20.52 0.76 -3.90
C ASP A 198 -21.04 -0.42 -4.75
N SER A 199 -22.35 -0.59 -4.87
CA SER A 199 -22.96 -1.61 -5.73
C SER A 199 -22.96 -1.19 -7.22
N CYS A 200 -23.34 0.06 -7.51
CA CYS A 200 -23.44 0.53 -8.89
C CYS A 200 -22.08 0.67 -9.60
N ARG A 201 -21.03 1.10 -8.87
CA ARG A 201 -19.68 1.31 -9.44
C ARG A 201 -18.99 0.03 -9.93
N PHE A 202 -19.58 -1.14 -9.69
CA PHE A 202 -19.11 -2.38 -10.29
C PHE A 202 -19.21 -2.38 -11.82
N LEU A 203 -20.08 -1.54 -12.39
CA LEU A 203 -20.22 -1.34 -13.82
C LEU A 203 -19.11 -0.46 -14.43
N LEU A 204 -18.37 0.32 -13.64
CA LEU A 204 -17.36 1.24 -14.17
C LEU A 204 -16.14 0.47 -14.69
N PRO A 205 -15.72 0.66 -15.97
CA PRO A 205 -14.58 -0.03 -16.56
C PRO A 205 -13.25 0.47 -16.01
N ALA A 206 -12.20 -0.34 -16.15
CA ALA A 206 -10.84 0.02 -15.75
C ALA A 206 -10.28 1.22 -16.54
N ALA A 207 -10.86 1.55 -17.69
CA ALA A 207 -10.59 2.76 -18.45
C ALA A 207 -11.08 4.04 -17.77
N SER A 208 -11.97 3.98 -16.76
CA SER A 208 -12.54 5.16 -16.09
C SER A 208 -11.43 6.09 -15.57
N PHE A 209 -11.66 7.40 -15.68
CA PHE A 209 -10.72 8.42 -15.21
C PHE A 209 -10.41 8.28 -13.71
N ALA A 210 -9.16 8.52 -13.37
CA ALA A 210 -8.68 8.65 -12.02
C ALA A 210 -7.72 9.84 -11.91
N ASN A 211 -7.69 10.45 -10.71
CA ASN A 211 -6.72 11.47 -10.34
C ASN A 211 -6.05 11.03 -9.05
N LEU A 212 -4.73 11.20 -8.96
CA LEU A 212 -3.99 10.86 -7.76
C LEU A 212 -2.87 11.85 -7.46
N GLY A 213 -2.62 12.06 -6.17
CA GLY A 213 -1.41 12.69 -5.66
C GLY A 213 -0.40 11.64 -5.23
N MET A 214 0.85 11.80 -5.65
CA MET A 214 1.98 10.95 -5.28
C MET A 214 3.01 11.77 -4.52
N THR A 215 3.44 11.31 -3.36
CA THR A 215 4.61 11.83 -2.65
C THR A 215 5.66 10.74 -2.59
N ALA A 216 6.83 11.02 -3.16
CA ALA A 216 7.95 10.07 -3.21
C ALA A 216 9.28 10.78 -3.08
N ASN A 217 10.28 10.10 -2.50
CA ASN A 217 11.65 10.54 -2.59
C ASN A 217 12.28 10.20 -3.95
N ALA A 218 13.39 10.85 -4.29
CA ALA A 218 14.02 10.73 -5.61
C ALA A 218 14.43 9.28 -5.95
N ARG A 219 14.88 8.49 -4.98
CA ARG A 219 15.24 7.08 -5.20
C ARG A 219 14.02 6.24 -5.60
N VAL A 220 12.90 6.41 -4.89
CA VAL A 220 11.65 5.73 -5.21
C VAL A 220 11.09 6.21 -6.54
N LEU A 221 11.22 7.51 -6.80
CA LEU A 221 10.72 8.14 -8.02
C LEU A 221 11.49 7.66 -9.26
N GLU A 222 12.83 7.57 -9.20
CA GLU A 222 13.66 7.01 -10.27
C GLU A 222 13.21 5.58 -10.63
N HIS A 223 13.02 4.73 -9.61
CA HIS A 223 12.53 3.37 -9.81
C HIS A 223 11.10 3.34 -10.37
N ALA A 224 10.20 4.19 -9.87
CA ALA A 224 8.82 4.28 -10.34
C ALA A 224 8.75 4.71 -11.81
N ILE A 225 9.54 5.72 -12.20
CA ILE A 225 9.66 6.17 -13.59
C ILE A 225 10.18 5.03 -14.48
N SER A 226 11.29 4.39 -14.11
CA SER A 226 11.86 3.27 -14.88
C SER A 226 10.87 2.13 -15.08
N LYS A 227 10.07 1.83 -14.07
CA LYS A 227 9.01 0.82 -14.12
C LYS A 227 7.86 1.23 -15.04
N MET A 228 7.41 2.49 -14.97
CA MET A 228 6.38 3.00 -15.89
C MET A 228 6.87 2.99 -17.34
N LEU A 229 8.10 3.43 -17.60
CA LEU A 229 8.72 3.40 -18.93
C LEU A 229 8.91 1.98 -19.50
N SER A 230 8.93 0.96 -18.64
CA SER A 230 9.04 -0.45 -19.02
C SER A 230 7.69 -1.15 -19.19
N HIS A 231 6.58 -0.44 -19.00
CA HIS A 231 5.24 -1.02 -19.00
C HIS A 231 4.77 -1.36 -20.42
N PRO A 232 4.00 -2.45 -20.64
CA PRO A 232 3.47 -2.79 -21.96
C PRO A 232 2.48 -1.77 -22.53
N LEU A 233 1.71 -1.07 -21.67
CA LEU A 233 0.72 -0.08 -22.09
C LEU A 233 1.36 1.28 -22.37
N GLU A 234 1.02 1.89 -23.52
CA GLU A 234 1.52 3.19 -23.95
C GLU A 234 1.12 4.31 -22.97
N GLU A 235 -0.12 4.33 -22.48
CA GLU A 235 -0.57 5.31 -21.48
C GLU A 235 0.39 5.36 -20.29
N VAL A 236 0.78 4.20 -19.76
CA VAL A 236 1.67 4.12 -18.57
C VAL A 236 3.07 4.64 -18.90
N ARG A 237 3.59 4.36 -20.12
CA ARG A 237 4.89 4.89 -20.57
C ARG A 237 4.84 6.41 -20.71
N GLN A 238 3.78 6.97 -21.31
CA GLN A 238 3.57 8.41 -21.43
C GLN A 238 3.50 9.09 -20.06
N ILE A 239 2.76 8.52 -19.11
CA ILE A 239 2.73 9.02 -17.73
C ILE A 239 4.14 8.98 -17.13
N GLY A 240 4.92 7.92 -17.37
CA GLY A 240 6.31 7.81 -16.92
C GLY A 240 7.19 8.95 -17.46
N GLU A 241 7.08 9.29 -18.75
CA GLU A 241 7.80 10.41 -19.36
C GLU A 241 7.36 11.78 -18.80
N GLU A 242 6.07 11.99 -18.60
CA GLU A 242 5.53 13.23 -18.03
C GLU A 242 5.98 13.41 -16.57
N VAL A 243 5.92 12.35 -15.75
CA VAL A 243 6.42 12.35 -14.36
C VAL A 243 7.92 12.62 -14.34
N LYS A 244 8.71 12.00 -15.25
CA LYS A 244 10.14 12.27 -15.39
C LYS A 244 10.41 13.71 -15.73
N LYS A 245 9.70 14.26 -16.71
CA LYS A 245 9.83 15.66 -17.12
C LYS A 245 9.51 16.64 -15.98
N ALA A 246 8.44 16.38 -15.23
CA ALA A 246 8.08 17.19 -14.06
C ALA A 246 9.15 17.11 -12.95
N ALA A 247 9.68 15.92 -12.69
CA ALA A 247 10.71 15.71 -11.67
C ALA A 247 12.06 16.33 -12.05
N LEU A 248 12.44 16.32 -13.34
CA LEU A 248 13.67 16.95 -13.81
C LEU A 248 13.72 18.45 -13.58
N ALA A 249 12.59 19.13 -13.40
CA ALA A 249 12.56 20.56 -13.07
C ALA A 249 13.07 20.85 -11.65
N GLU A 250 12.94 19.90 -10.70
CA GLU A 250 13.26 20.09 -9.29
C GLU A 250 14.48 19.27 -8.81
N ILE A 251 14.70 18.10 -9.42
CA ILE A 251 15.78 17.16 -9.08
C ILE A 251 16.49 16.63 -10.33
N PRO A 252 17.09 17.52 -11.14
CA PRO A 252 17.61 17.19 -12.46
C PRO A 252 18.70 16.12 -12.45
N THR A 253 19.47 16.01 -11.36
CA THR A 253 20.58 15.05 -11.26
C THR A 253 20.10 13.67 -10.85
N LEU A 254 19.08 13.58 -9.98
CA LEU A 254 18.73 12.33 -9.30
C LEU A 254 17.79 11.43 -10.11
N VAL A 255 17.04 11.96 -11.09
CA VAL A 255 16.10 11.17 -11.91
C VAL A 255 16.46 11.08 -13.39
N LYS A 256 17.53 11.74 -13.83
CA LYS A 256 17.90 11.77 -15.27
C LYS A 256 18.22 10.40 -15.86
N TYR A 257 18.69 9.48 -15.03
CA TYR A 257 19.05 8.12 -15.44
C TYR A 257 17.89 7.12 -15.37
N ALA A 258 16.70 7.55 -14.95
CA ALA A 258 15.51 6.71 -15.08
C ALA A 258 15.23 6.43 -16.56
N HIS A 259 15.25 5.15 -16.95
CA HIS A 259 15.07 4.68 -18.31
C HIS A 259 14.37 3.32 -18.34
N PRO A 260 13.84 2.87 -19.48
CA PRO A 260 13.28 1.54 -19.60
C PRO A 260 14.28 0.46 -19.18
N LEU A 261 13.82 -0.52 -18.41
CA LEU A 261 14.63 -1.63 -17.91
C LEU A 261 14.44 -2.87 -18.78
N PRO A 262 15.44 -3.27 -19.60
CA PRO A 262 15.32 -4.46 -20.46
C PRO A 262 14.95 -5.72 -19.70
N TYR A 263 15.42 -5.86 -18.44
CA TYR A 263 15.05 -6.98 -17.57
C TYR A 263 13.52 -7.08 -17.35
N LEU A 264 12.85 -5.97 -17.03
CA LEU A 264 11.40 -5.97 -16.81
C LEU A 264 10.62 -6.28 -18.08
N ILE A 265 11.05 -5.68 -19.20
CA ILE A 265 10.41 -5.85 -20.51
C ILE A 265 10.54 -7.31 -20.98
N GLN A 266 11.76 -7.84 -21.00
CA GLN A 266 12.04 -9.18 -21.51
C GLN A 266 11.43 -10.25 -20.61
N THR A 267 11.60 -10.14 -19.28
CA THR A 267 11.03 -11.09 -18.32
C THR A 267 9.50 -11.15 -18.44
N SER A 268 8.84 -9.99 -18.60
CA SER A 268 7.40 -9.95 -18.81
C SER A 268 6.97 -10.69 -20.08
N ALA A 269 7.67 -10.44 -21.21
CA ALA A 269 7.39 -11.08 -22.48
C ALA A 269 7.60 -12.61 -22.42
N ASP A 270 8.70 -13.07 -21.84
CA ASP A 270 9.06 -14.48 -21.72
C ASP A 270 8.05 -15.25 -20.85
N PHE A 271 7.65 -14.69 -19.71
CA PHE A 271 6.67 -15.31 -18.82
C PHE A 271 5.26 -15.29 -19.41
N HIS A 272 4.85 -14.24 -20.13
CA HIS A 272 3.60 -14.26 -20.88
C HIS A 272 3.58 -15.38 -21.92
N GLN A 273 4.66 -15.52 -22.69
CA GLN A 273 4.79 -16.62 -23.66
C GLN A 273 4.73 -17.99 -22.98
N SER A 274 5.45 -18.17 -21.87
CA SER A 274 5.51 -19.43 -21.12
C SER A 274 4.17 -19.80 -20.50
N ALA A 275 3.43 -18.83 -19.94
CA ALA A 275 2.11 -19.03 -19.36
C ALA A 275 1.04 -19.35 -20.41
N HIS A 276 1.23 -18.87 -21.67
CA HIS A 276 0.33 -19.12 -22.78
C HIS A 276 0.72 -20.31 -23.65
N ILE A 277 1.87 -20.97 -23.40
CA ILE A 277 2.18 -22.26 -24.00
C ILE A 277 1.06 -23.21 -23.63
N LYS A 278 0.15 -23.32 -24.56
CA LYS A 278 -1.03 -24.18 -24.67
C LYS A 278 -1.03 -25.33 -23.65
N HIS A 279 -1.26 -25.04 -22.40
CA HIS A 279 -2.06 -26.00 -21.68
C HIS A 279 -3.42 -25.93 -22.38
N ARG A 280 -3.63 -26.88 -23.34
CA ARG A 280 -4.91 -27.49 -23.52
C ARG A 280 -5.27 -28.15 -22.18
N ILE A 281 -5.47 -27.34 -21.15
CA ILE A 281 -6.35 -27.74 -20.09
C ILE A 281 -7.65 -27.96 -20.82
N LYS A 282 -7.98 -29.25 -21.10
CA LYS A 282 -9.35 -29.63 -21.32
C LYS A 282 -10.13 -28.77 -20.38
N LYS A 283 -11.13 -28.04 -20.89
CA LYS A 283 -12.07 -27.27 -20.07
C LYS A 283 -12.63 -28.23 -19.03
N ASP A 284 -11.88 -28.43 -17.98
CA ASP A 284 -12.33 -29.11 -16.79
C ASP A 284 -13.17 -28.08 -16.08
N LYS A 285 -14.45 -28.00 -16.48
CA LYS A 285 -15.46 -27.16 -15.85
C LYS A 285 -15.47 -27.30 -14.33
N ASN A 286 -14.87 -28.38 -13.82
CA ASN A 286 -14.78 -28.69 -12.39
C ASN A 286 -13.64 -27.96 -11.63
N ILE A 287 -12.67 -27.34 -12.32
CA ILE A 287 -11.57 -26.63 -11.62
C ILE A 287 -12.02 -25.25 -11.15
N VAL A 288 -12.94 -24.58 -11.86
CA VAL A 288 -13.45 -23.26 -11.47
C VAL A 288 -14.52 -23.39 -10.36
N GLU A 289 -15.27 -24.48 -10.30
CA GLU A 289 -16.36 -24.71 -9.33
C GLU A 289 -15.88 -25.19 -7.95
N ARG A 290 -14.60 -25.56 -7.78
CA ARG A 290 -14.07 -26.11 -6.52
C ARG A 290 -12.94 -25.27 -5.88
N SER A 291 -12.48 -24.21 -6.48
CA SER A 291 -11.50 -23.35 -5.80
C SER A 291 -12.21 -22.42 -4.82
N GLU A 292 -11.99 -22.65 -3.55
CA GLU A 292 -12.32 -21.70 -2.51
C GLU A 292 -11.78 -20.32 -2.91
N TRP A 293 -12.61 -19.27 -2.82
CA TRP A 293 -12.25 -17.93 -3.29
C TRP A 293 -11.15 -17.26 -2.44
N CYS A 294 -10.89 -17.76 -1.22
CA CYS A 294 -9.82 -17.32 -0.33
C CYS A 294 -9.22 -18.57 0.34
N GLN A 295 -7.99 -18.89 -0.01
CA GLN A 295 -7.31 -20.10 0.48
C GLN A 295 -5.97 -19.73 1.10
N LEU A 296 -5.75 -20.10 2.36
CA LEU A 296 -4.42 -20.11 2.99
C LEU A 296 -3.61 -21.28 2.39
N ILE A 297 -2.57 -20.98 1.61
CA ILE A 297 -1.78 -21.98 0.88
C ILE A 297 -0.42 -22.28 1.52
N ASP A 298 0.11 -21.35 2.32
CA ASP A 298 1.36 -21.54 3.04
C ASP A 298 1.40 -20.72 4.34
N PHE A 299 1.93 -21.33 5.40
CA PHE A 299 2.18 -20.69 6.68
C PHE A 299 3.27 -21.45 7.44
N ASP A 300 3.88 -20.81 8.43
CA ASP A 300 4.89 -21.42 9.30
C ASP A 300 4.21 -22.13 10.49
N PRO A 301 4.18 -23.46 10.57
CA PRO A 301 3.52 -24.17 11.68
C PRO A 301 4.08 -23.84 13.07
N ASP A 302 5.32 -23.36 13.17
CA ASP A 302 5.97 -22.96 14.41
C ASP A 302 5.94 -21.43 14.62
N GLY A 303 5.12 -20.72 13.84
CA GLY A 303 5.09 -19.27 13.78
C GLY A 303 4.82 -18.60 15.12
N GLU A 304 3.84 -19.09 15.89
CA GLU A 304 3.55 -18.55 17.23
C GLU A 304 4.71 -18.73 18.20
N SER A 305 5.37 -19.89 18.16
CA SER A 305 6.56 -20.12 18.98
C SER A 305 7.70 -19.18 18.63
N LYS A 306 7.92 -18.89 17.34
CA LYS A 306 8.95 -17.97 16.87
C LYS A 306 8.65 -16.53 17.31
N VAL A 307 7.39 -16.09 17.24
CA VAL A 307 6.98 -14.77 17.71
C VAL A 307 7.23 -14.61 19.21
N LEU A 308 6.78 -15.56 20.03
CA LEU A 308 6.99 -15.52 21.46
C LEU A 308 8.47 -15.62 21.83
N ALA A 309 9.24 -16.44 21.11
CA ALA A 309 10.69 -16.53 21.30
C ALA A 309 11.40 -15.22 20.95
N ALA A 310 10.96 -14.53 19.89
CA ALA A 310 11.49 -13.21 19.52
C ALA A 310 11.21 -12.15 20.59
N ALA A 311 10.04 -12.19 21.20
CA ALA A 311 9.70 -11.32 22.34
C ALA A 311 10.61 -11.63 23.55
N LEU A 312 10.79 -12.90 23.93
CA LEU A 312 11.72 -13.28 25.00
C LEU A 312 13.18 -12.89 24.68
N TYR A 313 13.61 -13.03 23.43
CA TYR A 313 14.92 -12.58 22.98
C TYR A 313 15.11 -11.09 23.16
N ARG A 314 14.11 -10.27 22.77
CA ARG A 314 14.19 -8.81 22.87
C ARG A 314 14.31 -8.32 24.30
N PHE A 315 13.54 -8.90 25.21
CA PHE A 315 13.42 -8.44 26.59
C PHE A 315 14.27 -9.24 27.59
N GLY A 316 14.99 -10.26 27.12
CA GLY A 316 15.86 -11.11 27.93
C GLY A 316 17.31 -11.11 27.45
N GLU A 317 18.13 -11.99 28.03
CA GLU A 317 19.56 -12.12 27.72
C GLU A 317 19.92 -13.46 27.05
N MET A 318 18.92 -14.26 26.67
CA MET A 318 19.15 -15.58 26.05
C MET A 318 19.27 -15.46 24.52
N SER A 319 19.97 -16.46 23.92
CA SER A 319 19.97 -16.57 22.45
C SER A 319 18.59 -16.89 21.90
N PHE A 320 18.33 -16.58 20.62
CA PHE A 320 17.05 -16.92 19.99
C PHE A 320 16.76 -18.42 20.01
N VAL A 321 17.78 -19.26 19.80
CA VAL A 321 17.65 -20.74 19.91
C VAL A 321 17.19 -21.12 21.29
N GLY A 322 17.85 -20.60 22.34
CA GLY A 322 17.45 -20.87 23.73
C GLY A 322 16.05 -20.36 24.07
N ALA A 323 15.67 -19.20 23.55
CA ALA A 323 14.29 -18.69 23.70
C ALA A 323 13.27 -19.60 23.02
N LEU A 324 13.57 -20.08 21.81
CA LEU A 324 12.68 -20.96 21.05
C LEU A 324 12.54 -22.33 21.73
N GLU A 325 13.63 -22.93 22.23
CA GLU A 325 13.59 -24.16 23.00
C GLU A 325 12.78 -24.01 24.29
N LYS A 326 12.92 -22.87 24.97
CA LYS A 326 12.10 -22.53 26.15
C LYS A 326 10.63 -22.48 25.83
N ILE A 327 10.23 -21.81 24.73
CA ILE A 327 8.82 -21.73 24.29
C ILE A 327 8.27 -23.10 23.91
N ARG A 328 9.03 -23.89 23.16
CA ARG A 328 8.63 -25.26 22.75
C ARG A 328 8.44 -26.21 23.92
N SER A 329 9.24 -26.06 24.99
CA SER A 329 9.12 -26.83 26.21
C SER A 329 8.13 -26.27 27.23
N ALA A 330 7.64 -25.06 27.03
CA ALA A 330 6.67 -24.42 27.90
C ALA A 330 5.30 -25.10 27.82
N SER A 331 4.59 -25.13 28.95
CA SER A 331 3.20 -25.56 28.99
C SER A 331 2.29 -24.60 28.20
N GLU A 332 1.12 -25.08 27.81
CA GLU A 332 0.10 -24.25 27.14
C GLU A 332 -0.25 -23.00 27.97
N SER A 333 -0.44 -23.16 29.29
CA SER A 333 -0.73 -22.04 30.20
C SER A 333 0.39 -21.00 30.23
N GLU A 334 1.66 -21.41 30.15
CA GLU A 334 2.78 -20.47 30.09
C GLU A 334 2.82 -19.73 28.76
N ARG A 335 2.54 -20.41 27.64
CA ARG A 335 2.46 -19.79 26.31
C ARG A 335 1.30 -18.79 26.24
N VAL A 336 0.13 -19.12 26.82
CA VAL A 336 -1.00 -18.19 26.91
C VAL A 336 -0.62 -16.93 27.67
N LYS A 337 0.00 -17.06 28.88
CA LYS A 337 0.46 -15.90 29.65
C LYS A 337 1.45 -15.01 28.90
N LEU A 338 2.34 -15.61 28.09
CA LEU A 338 3.27 -14.83 27.27
C LEU A 338 2.56 -14.11 26.12
N ALA A 339 1.53 -14.72 25.52
CA ALA A 339 0.70 -14.09 24.50
C ALA A 339 -0.13 -12.93 25.11
N GLU A 340 -0.72 -13.12 26.28
CA GLU A 340 -1.37 -12.07 27.07
C GLU A 340 -0.42 -10.90 27.33
N SER A 341 0.78 -11.19 27.88
CA SER A 341 1.79 -10.15 28.14
C SER A 341 2.22 -9.37 26.88
N LEU A 342 2.14 -10.01 25.71
CA LEU A 342 2.52 -9.40 24.43
C LEU A 342 1.38 -8.54 23.83
N LEU A 343 0.11 -8.92 24.00
CA LEU A 343 -1.00 -8.42 23.21
C LEU A 343 -2.20 -7.88 24.03
N GLU A 344 -2.35 -8.24 25.33
CA GLU A 344 -3.51 -7.83 26.13
C GLU A 344 -3.65 -6.29 26.27
N HIS A 345 -2.51 -5.61 26.30
CA HIS A 345 -2.48 -4.15 26.45
C HIS A 345 -2.48 -3.39 25.11
N LEU A 346 -2.63 -4.10 23.97
CA LEU A 346 -2.67 -3.49 22.64
C LEU A 346 -3.97 -2.73 22.45
N GLY A 347 -3.89 -1.40 22.33
CA GLY A 347 -5.04 -0.55 22.03
C GLY A 347 -5.51 -0.70 20.57
N GLU A 348 -6.79 -0.39 20.32
CA GLU A 348 -7.45 -0.54 19.01
C GLU A 348 -6.68 0.10 17.84
N HIS A 349 -6.00 1.22 18.08
CA HIS A 349 -5.28 1.97 17.05
C HIS A 349 -3.76 1.88 17.17
N GLU A 350 -3.26 1.03 18.07
CA GLU A 350 -1.83 0.85 18.29
C GLU A 350 -1.26 -0.25 17.39
N PRO A 351 -0.07 -0.03 16.80
CA PRO A 351 0.58 -1.08 16.04
C PRO A 351 1.23 -2.08 17.01
N PRO A 352 1.02 -3.40 16.82
CA PRO A 352 1.69 -4.39 17.64
C PRO A 352 3.22 -4.37 17.43
N LEU A 353 3.95 -5.00 18.32
CA LEU A 353 5.42 -5.08 18.27
C LEU A 353 5.87 -5.77 16.97
N ARG A 354 7.09 -5.42 16.51
CA ARG A 354 7.66 -5.98 15.28
C ARG A 354 7.99 -7.48 15.36
N GLU A 355 8.01 -8.03 16.54
CA GLU A 355 8.20 -9.46 16.78
C GLU A 355 7.12 -10.32 16.11
N LEU A 356 5.93 -9.75 15.87
CA LEU A 356 4.87 -10.40 15.07
C LEU A 356 5.25 -10.57 13.58
N GLU A 357 6.31 -9.91 13.10
CA GLU A 357 6.81 -10.08 11.73
C GLU A 357 7.57 -11.40 11.51
N TYR A 358 7.88 -12.17 12.57
CA TYR A 358 8.61 -13.46 12.48
C TYR A 358 7.76 -14.64 12.00
N THR A 359 6.48 -14.43 11.69
CA THR A 359 5.61 -15.42 11.02
C THR A 359 4.87 -14.79 9.89
N SER A 360 4.59 -15.55 8.83
CA SER A 360 3.91 -15.08 7.63
C SER A 360 2.92 -16.10 7.09
N TYR A 361 2.01 -15.62 6.26
CA TYR A 361 0.91 -16.37 5.65
C TYR A 361 0.81 -16.02 4.18
N THR A 362 0.66 -17.02 3.32
CA THR A 362 0.47 -16.84 1.88
C THR A 362 -0.92 -17.32 1.49
N PHE A 363 -1.64 -16.46 0.79
CA PHE A 363 -3.00 -16.73 0.33
C PHE A 363 -3.12 -16.66 -1.18
N ASP A 364 -3.98 -17.50 -1.75
CA ASP A 364 -4.54 -17.35 -3.09
C ASP A 364 -5.98 -16.84 -2.96
N LEU A 365 -6.24 -15.65 -3.52
CA LEU A 365 -7.47 -14.88 -3.33
C LEU A 365 -8.11 -14.56 -4.68
N ILE A 366 -9.42 -14.79 -4.81
CA ILE A 366 -10.26 -14.28 -5.90
C ILE A 366 -11.20 -13.23 -5.34
N LEU A 367 -11.08 -12.00 -5.84
CA LEU A 367 -11.94 -10.88 -5.44
C LEU A 367 -12.28 -10.01 -6.66
N ASP A 368 -13.34 -9.21 -6.54
CA ASP A 368 -13.68 -8.23 -7.58
C ASP A 368 -12.64 -7.11 -7.69
N GLN A 369 -12.54 -6.52 -8.89
CA GLN A 369 -11.59 -5.44 -9.17
C GLN A 369 -11.85 -4.20 -8.31
N GLY A 370 -13.11 -3.94 -7.93
CA GLY A 370 -13.47 -2.85 -7.02
C GLY A 370 -12.86 -3.04 -5.64
N GLY A 371 -12.92 -4.27 -5.09
CA GLY A 371 -12.26 -4.66 -3.83
C GLY A 371 -10.73 -4.62 -3.97
N TYR A 372 -10.18 -5.10 -5.08
CA TYR A 372 -8.74 -5.06 -5.32
C TYR A 372 -8.16 -3.63 -5.27
N ALA A 373 -8.91 -2.64 -5.73
CA ALA A 373 -8.48 -1.23 -5.64
C ALA A 373 -8.23 -0.75 -4.19
N GLU A 374 -8.90 -1.36 -3.20
CA GLU A 374 -8.61 -1.12 -1.79
C GLU A 374 -7.54 -2.07 -1.24
N PHE A 375 -7.51 -3.32 -1.72
CA PHE A 375 -6.56 -4.34 -1.31
C PHE A 375 -5.10 -3.94 -1.64
N LYS A 376 -4.84 -3.45 -2.86
CA LYS A 376 -3.50 -3.03 -3.31
C LYS A 376 -2.87 -1.93 -2.45
N ARG A 377 -3.65 -1.21 -1.63
CA ARG A 377 -3.14 -0.16 -0.73
C ARG A 377 -2.36 -0.70 0.47
N HIS A 378 -2.46 -2.01 0.75
CA HIS A 378 -1.67 -2.69 1.78
C HIS A 378 -0.28 -3.03 1.25
N ARG A 379 0.59 -2.01 1.18
CA ARG A 379 1.89 -2.06 0.51
C ARG A 379 2.97 -2.83 1.27
N MET A 380 2.74 -3.16 2.54
CA MET A 380 3.66 -4.02 3.31
C MET A 380 3.52 -5.50 2.94
N MET A 381 2.38 -5.91 2.38
CA MET A 381 2.20 -7.23 1.79
C MET A 381 3.05 -7.40 0.51
N THR A 382 3.49 -8.63 0.25
CA THR A 382 3.91 -9.01 -1.10
C THR A 382 2.66 -9.40 -1.87
N GLN A 383 2.39 -8.72 -2.98
CA GLN A 383 1.19 -8.94 -3.79
C GLN A 383 1.57 -9.20 -5.24
N THR A 384 1.02 -10.27 -5.82
CA THR A 384 1.17 -10.63 -7.23
C THR A 384 -0.22 -10.89 -7.80
N SER A 385 -0.75 -9.90 -8.52
CA SER A 385 -2.05 -10.02 -9.18
C SER A 385 -1.90 -10.55 -10.60
N GLN A 386 -2.81 -11.42 -11.03
CA GLN A 386 -2.95 -11.78 -12.43
C GLN A 386 -3.51 -10.59 -13.24
N SER A 387 -3.38 -10.64 -14.56
CA SER A 387 -4.01 -9.67 -15.45
C SER A 387 -5.51 -9.57 -15.19
N LEU A 388 -6.06 -8.38 -15.33
CA LEU A 388 -7.50 -8.14 -15.21
C LEU A 388 -8.20 -8.68 -16.47
N THR A 389 -9.12 -9.61 -16.29
CA THR A 389 -9.86 -10.31 -17.38
C THR A 389 -11.33 -10.46 -17.02
N THR A 390 -12.16 -10.87 -17.95
CA THR A 390 -13.57 -11.22 -17.72
C THR A 390 -13.79 -12.71 -17.42
N ARG A 391 -12.73 -13.51 -17.34
CA ARG A 391 -12.81 -15.01 -17.38
C ARG A 391 -13.12 -15.67 -16.03
N LEU A 392 -13.02 -14.93 -14.91
CA LEU A 392 -13.31 -15.45 -13.56
C LEU A 392 -14.74 -15.13 -13.08
N GLY A 393 -15.60 -14.66 -13.98
CA GLY A 393 -16.94 -14.21 -13.61
C GLY A 393 -16.94 -12.86 -12.91
N PHE A 394 -18.10 -12.45 -12.42
CA PHE A 394 -18.28 -11.15 -11.78
C PHE A 394 -19.22 -11.24 -10.57
N ALA A 395 -19.04 -10.31 -9.64
CA ALA A 395 -19.94 -10.11 -8.51
C ALA A 395 -21.26 -9.49 -8.97
N LEU A 396 -22.38 -9.97 -8.43
CA LEU A 396 -23.70 -9.39 -8.61
C LEU A 396 -24.21 -8.85 -7.28
N PRO A 397 -24.15 -7.53 -7.04
CA PRO A 397 -24.63 -6.97 -5.79
C PRO A 397 -26.13 -7.24 -5.56
N ARG A 398 -26.47 -7.70 -4.37
CA ARG A 398 -27.88 -8.00 -3.98
C ARG A 398 -28.80 -6.79 -4.19
N GLN A 399 -28.32 -5.59 -3.89
CA GLN A 399 -29.08 -4.34 -4.10
C GLN A 399 -29.44 -4.08 -5.57
N ILE A 400 -28.63 -4.55 -6.53
CA ILE A 400 -28.94 -4.52 -7.96
C ILE A 400 -30.14 -5.46 -8.27
N VAL A 401 -30.16 -6.64 -7.67
CA VAL A 401 -31.23 -7.63 -7.84
C VAL A 401 -32.53 -7.12 -7.21
N GLU A 402 -32.47 -6.62 -5.97
CA GLU A 402 -33.62 -6.08 -5.25
C GLU A 402 -34.21 -4.83 -5.91
N ALA A 403 -33.37 -4.05 -6.61
CA ALA A 403 -33.82 -2.92 -7.41
C ALA A 403 -34.48 -3.32 -8.75
N GLY A 404 -34.58 -4.63 -9.05
CA GLY A 404 -35.09 -5.13 -10.34
C GLY A 404 -34.16 -4.80 -11.53
N PHE A 405 -32.88 -4.52 -11.28
CA PHE A 405 -31.92 -4.06 -12.30
C PHE A 405 -30.96 -5.16 -12.77
N GLU A 406 -31.18 -6.41 -12.36
CA GLU A 406 -30.29 -7.55 -12.64
C GLU A 406 -30.10 -7.79 -14.15
N VAL A 407 -31.18 -7.73 -14.94
CA VAL A 407 -31.12 -8.04 -16.39
C VAL A 407 -30.21 -7.05 -17.10
N GLN A 408 -30.37 -5.75 -16.84
CA GLN A 408 -29.55 -4.69 -17.43
C GLN A 408 -28.10 -4.79 -17.00
N TYR A 409 -27.87 -5.09 -15.72
CA TYR A 409 -26.53 -5.29 -15.15
C TYR A 409 -25.82 -6.46 -15.84
N ARG A 410 -26.45 -7.64 -15.88
CA ARG A 410 -25.87 -8.83 -16.52
C ARG A 410 -25.62 -8.61 -18.02
N SER A 411 -26.55 -7.94 -18.73
CA SER A 411 -26.38 -7.62 -20.14
C SER A 411 -25.16 -6.71 -20.39
N ALA A 412 -24.97 -5.68 -19.56
CA ALA A 412 -23.80 -4.80 -19.66
C ALA A 412 -22.50 -5.53 -19.36
N MET A 413 -22.47 -6.36 -18.31
CA MET A 413 -21.31 -7.19 -17.96
C MET A 413 -20.97 -8.18 -19.08
N GLN A 414 -21.98 -8.83 -19.68
CA GLN A 414 -21.78 -9.73 -20.81
C GLN A 414 -21.24 -9.00 -22.06
N ALA A 415 -21.77 -7.82 -22.38
CA ALA A 415 -21.25 -7.00 -23.48
C ALA A 415 -19.77 -6.60 -23.26
N ALA A 416 -19.40 -6.31 -22.01
CA ALA A 416 -18.00 -6.06 -21.65
C ALA A 416 -17.11 -7.33 -21.83
N ALA A 417 -17.63 -8.52 -21.52
CA ALA A 417 -16.90 -9.76 -21.74
C ALA A 417 -16.69 -10.06 -23.24
N GLU A 418 -17.71 -9.83 -24.06
CA GLU A 418 -17.61 -10.00 -25.51
C GLU A 418 -16.58 -9.05 -26.11
N ALA A 419 -16.64 -7.77 -25.75
CA ALA A 419 -15.65 -6.78 -26.18
C ALA A 419 -14.24 -7.11 -25.67
N TYR A 420 -14.12 -7.61 -24.43
CA TYR A 420 -12.84 -8.06 -23.89
C TYR A 420 -12.23 -9.19 -24.74
N GLU A 421 -12.99 -10.22 -25.10
CA GLU A 421 -12.45 -11.34 -25.88
C GLU A 421 -12.04 -10.89 -27.29
N GLU A 422 -12.82 -10.02 -27.96
CA GLU A 422 -12.44 -9.45 -29.26
C GLU A 422 -11.14 -8.63 -29.17
N LEU A 423 -10.99 -7.82 -28.15
CA LEU A 423 -9.78 -7.02 -27.91
C LEU A 423 -8.59 -7.90 -27.48
N ALA A 424 -8.83 -8.94 -26.68
CA ALA A 424 -7.79 -9.81 -26.14
C ALA A 424 -7.17 -10.72 -27.20
N ASP A 425 -7.91 -11.09 -28.25
CA ASP A 425 -7.39 -11.81 -29.40
C ASP A 425 -6.31 -10.99 -30.13
N TRP A 426 -6.40 -9.66 -30.10
CA TRP A 426 -5.41 -8.75 -30.63
C TRP A 426 -4.37 -8.33 -29.59
N ASN A 427 -4.80 -7.77 -28.45
CA ASN A 427 -3.92 -7.29 -27.39
C ASN A 427 -4.57 -7.45 -26.00
N PRO A 428 -4.19 -8.49 -25.23
CA PRO A 428 -4.81 -8.75 -23.93
C PRO A 428 -4.57 -7.67 -22.86
N GLN A 429 -3.48 -6.90 -22.98
CA GLN A 429 -3.24 -5.78 -22.05
C GLN A 429 -4.21 -4.64 -22.33
N VAL A 430 -4.42 -4.28 -23.60
CA VAL A 430 -5.39 -3.26 -24.00
C VAL A 430 -6.82 -3.70 -23.67
N ALA A 431 -7.13 -4.98 -23.83
CA ALA A 431 -8.44 -5.52 -23.45
C ALA A 431 -8.81 -5.28 -21.99
N SER A 432 -7.82 -5.23 -21.09
CA SER A 432 -8.07 -4.98 -19.65
C SER A 432 -8.75 -3.62 -19.38
N TYR A 433 -8.62 -2.64 -20.25
CA TYR A 433 -9.28 -1.34 -20.07
C TYR A 433 -10.81 -1.40 -20.06
N VAL A 434 -11.41 -2.32 -20.85
CA VAL A 434 -12.87 -2.42 -20.94
C VAL A 434 -13.50 -3.18 -19.79
N VAL A 435 -12.69 -3.85 -18.95
CA VAL A 435 -13.17 -4.74 -17.88
C VAL A 435 -13.75 -3.93 -16.71
N PRO A 436 -15.04 -4.15 -16.36
CA PRO A 436 -15.69 -3.49 -15.23
C PRO A 436 -15.16 -3.94 -13.86
N ASN A 437 -15.29 -3.05 -12.86
CA ASN A 437 -14.87 -3.30 -11.48
C ASN A 437 -15.55 -4.50 -10.81
N GLY A 438 -16.69 -4.94 -11.29
CA GLY A 438 -17.38 -6.15 -10.78
C GLY A 438 -16.71 -7.47 -11.17
N TYR A 439 -15.86 -7.50 -12.20
CA TYR A 439 -15.16 -8.72 -12.58
C TYR A 439 -14.12 -9.14 -11.58
N HIS A 440 -14.03 -10.46 -11.39
CA HIS A 440 -13.07 -11.07 -10.46
C HIS A 440 -11.67 -11.15 -11.08
N ARG A 441 -10.68 -11.00 -10.21
CA ARG A 441 -9.28 -11.31 -10.52
C ARG A 441 -8.65 -12.14 -9.41
N ARG A 442 -7.56 -12.84 -9.73
CA ARG A 442 -6.81 -13.66 -8.79
C ARG A 442 -5.57 -12.92 -8.32
N VAL A 443 -5.31 -13.02 -7.02
CA VAL A 443 -4.19 -12.36 -6.35
C VAL A 443 -3.51 -13.34 -5.38
N LEU A 444 -2.24 -13.61 -5.63
CA LEU A 444 -1.37 -14.24 -4.66
C LEU A 444 -0.79 -13.17 -3.74
N PHE A 445 -0.90 -13.35 -2.42
CA PHE A 445 -0.29 -12.40 -1.51
C PHE A 445 0.28 -13.08 -0.27
N THR A 446 1.36 -12.48 0.26
CA THR A 446 2.00 -12.90 1.51
C THR A 446 2.05 -11.71 2.45
N MET A 447 1.65 -11.92 3.71
CA MET A 447 1.76 -10.94 4.80
C MET A 447 2.26 -11.61 6.07
N ASN A 448 2.91 -10.83 6.93
CA ASN A 448 3.25 -11.29 8.28
C ASN A 448 2.07 -11.06 9.25
N LEU A 449 2.16 -11.62 10.45
CA LEU A 449 1.09 -11.51 11.46
C LEU A 449 0.85 -10.04 11.86
N ARG A 450 1.89 -9.20 11.92
CA ARG A 450 1.74 -7.77 12.23
C ARG A 450 0.90 -7.03 11.19
N GLU A 451 1.12 -7.30 9.91
CA GLU A 451 0.30 -6.76 8.82
C GLU A 451 -1.12 -7.33 8.85
N ALA A 452 -1.31 -8.60 9.28
CA ALA A 452 -2.63 -9.20 9.46
C ALA A 452 -3.47 -8.44 10.50
N PHE A 453 -2.89 -8.01 11.62
CA PHE A 453 -3.57 -7.15 12.59
C PHE A 453 -4.04 -5.84 11.95
N ALA A 454 -3.15 -5.16 11.23
CA ALA A 454 -3.47 -3.90 10.57
C ALA A 454 -4.51 -4.07 9.45
N PHE A 455 -4.34 -5.08 8.60
CA PHE A 455 -5.24 -5.37 7.48
C PHE A 455 -6.64 -5.77 7.95
N CYS A 456 -6.73 -6.78 8.81
CA CYS A 456 -7.99 -7.32 9.26
C CYS A 456 -8.78 -6.28 10.10
N GLY A 457 -8.12 -5.56 11.01
CA GLY A 457 -8.75 -4.50 11.79
C GLY A 457 -9.29 -3.35 10.91
N LEU A 458 -8.47 -2.85 9.98
CA LEU A 458 -8.86 -1.73 9.11
C LEU A 458 -9.95 -2.14 8.10
N ARG A 459 -9.84 -3.32 7.48
CA ARG A 459 -10.70 -3.72 6.37
C ARG A 459 -11.96 -4.47 6.77
N SER A 460 -12.09 -4.91 7.99
CA SER A 460 -13.36 -5.41 8.55
C SER A 460 -14.29 -4.29 9.04
N ALA A 461 -13.78 -3.06 9.19
CA ALA A 461 -14.56 -1.92 9.66
C ALA A 461 -15.76 -1.61 8.75
N SER A 462 -16.89 -1.19 9.32
CA SER A 462 -18.18 -0.98 8.62
C SER A 462 -18.13 0.08 7.50
N ASN A 463 -17.14 0.94 7.49
CA ASN A 463 -16.91 1.96 6.45
C ASN A 463 -16.10 1.44 5.24
N ALA A 464 -15.51 0.24 5.33
CA ALA A 464 -14.85 -0.41 4.21
C ALA A 464 -15.88 -0.99 3.21
N HIS A 465 -15.45 -1.20 1.96
CA HIS A 465 -16.29 -1.86 0.96
C HIS A 465 -16.63 -3.28 1.41
N PHE A 466 -17.86 -3.74 1.16
CA PHE A 466 -18.31 -5.06 1.61
C PHE A 466 -17.42 -6.21 1.11
N SER A 467 -16.93 -6.17 -0.14
CA SER A 467 -15.97 -7.15 -0.65
C SER A 467 -14.69 -7.20 0.19
N MET A 468 -14.21 -6.05 0.68
CA MET A 468 -13.01 -6.00 1.53
C MET A 468 -13.29 -6.47 2.95
N ARG A 469 -14.48 -6.14 3.51
CA ARG A 469 -14.89 -6.66 4.83
C ARG A 469 -14.93 -8.18 4.80
N ARG A 470 -15.56 -8.76 3.76
CA ARG A 470 -15.62 -10.21 3.53
C ARG A 470 -14.23 -10.85 3.49
N VAL A 471 -13.30 -10.26 2.71
CA VAL A 471 -11.91 -10.76 2.62
C VAL A 471 -11.20 -10.68 3.97
N ALA A 472 -11.30 -9.55 4.69
CA ALA A 472 -10.62 -9.36 5.97
C ALA A 472 -11.11 -10.36 7.03
N GLN A 473 -12.41 -10.60 7.10
CA GLN A 473 -13.01 -11.59 8.02
C GLN A 473 -12.55 -13.01 7.69
N ARG A 474 -12.55 -13.40 6.40
CA ARG A 474 -12.12 -14.74 5.98
C ARG A 474 -10.63 -14.96 6.22
N VAL A 475 -9.79 -13.99 5.91
CA VAL A 475 -8.36 -14.06 6.16
C VAL A 475 -8.05 -14.22 7.65
N ALA A 476 -8.74 -13.48 8.51
CA ALA A 476 -8.56 -13.61 9.95
C ALA A 476 -9.04 -14.97 10.49
N GLU A 477 -10.15 -15.51 9.95
CA GLU A 477 -10.63 -16.86 10.29
C GLU A 477 -9.60 -17.93 9.94
N GLU A 478 -9.02 -17.89 8.72
CA GLU A 478 -7.97 -18.81 8.29
C GLU A 478 -6.72 -18.73 9.19
N ILE A 479 -6.25 -17.52 9.53
CA ILE A 479 -5.09 -17.35 10.40
C ILE A 479 -5.41 -17.86 11.82
N ARG A 480 -6.60 -17.61 12.36
CA ARG A 480 -7.03 -18.14 13.67
C ARG A 480 -7.08 -19.66 13.67
N GLY A 481 -7.45 -20.27 12.53
CA GLY A 481 -7.47 -21.74 12.39
C GLY A 481 -6.09 -22.39 12.56
N VAL A 482 -5.02 -21.70 12.19
CA VAL A 482 -3.63 -22.22 12.27
C VAL A 482 -2.83 -21.64 13.42
N HIS A 483 -3.10 -20.41 13.83
CA HIS A 483 -2.38 -19.70 14.91
C HIS A 483 -3.35 -19.04 15.92
N PRO A 484 -4.16 -19.83 16.65
CA PRO A 484 -5.20 -19.31 17.52
C PRO A 484 -4.67 -18.51 18.70
N LEU A 485 -3.48 -18.85 19.22
CA LEU A 485 -2.90 -18.24 20.41
C LEU A 485 -2.65 -16.75 20.26
N LEU A 486 -2.18 -16.30 19.08
CA LEU A 486 -1.89 -14.90 18.80
C LEU A 486 -2.98 -14.22 17.98
N ALA A 487 -3.56 -14.94 17.01
CA ALA A 487 -4.53 -14.33 16.10
C ALA A 487 -5.90 -14.07 16.73
N ASN A 488 -6.23 -14.66 17.89
CA ASN A 488 -7.44 -14.33 18.63
C ASN A 488 -7.45 -12.88 19.16
N TYR A 489 -6.30 -12.23 19.24
CA TYR A 489 -6.18 -10.82 19.60
C TYR A 489 -6.42 -9.86 18.40
N ILE A 490 -6.63 -10.37 17.18
CA ILE A 490 -7.04 -9.53 16.05
C ILE A 490 -8.47 -9.05 16.33
N HIS A 491 -8.63 -7.73 16.54
CA HIS A 491 -9.95 -7.13 16.75
C HIS A 491 -10.76 -7.13 15.45
N LEU A 492 -11.92 -7.74 15.49
CA LEU A 492 -12.89 -7.80 14.39
C LEU A 492 -14.28 -7.42 14.88
N PRO A 493 -15.13 -6.80 14.04
CA PRO A 493 -16.57 -6.72 14.30
C PRO A 493 -17.19 -8.13 14.41
N GLU A 494 -18.34 -8.22 15.09
CA GLU A 494 -19.08 -9.49 15.26
C GLU A 494 -19.61 -10.08 13.93
N GLU A 495 -19.67 -9.26 12.87
CA GLU A 495 -20.13 -9.66 11.55
C GLU A 495 -19.21 -10.74 10.94
N THR A 496 -19.77 -11.81 10.39
CA THR A 496 -19.03 -12.88 9.71
C THR A 496 -18.92 -12.62 8.22
N TRP A 497 -17.92 -13.23 7.55
CA TRP A 497 -17.80 -13.12 6.09
C TRP A 497 -19.00 -13.71 5.35
N GLN A 498 -19.62 -14.78 5.88
CA GLN A 498 -20.85 -15.36 5.32
C GLN A 498 -22.01 -14.37 5.42
N GLY A 499 -22.19 -13.73 6.57
CA GLY A 499 -23.24 -12.72 6.75
C GLY A 499 -23.04 -11.52 5.83
N ILE A 500 -21.79 -11.08 5.61
CA ILE A 500 -21.49 -10.02 4.64
C ILE A 500 -21.85 -10.44 3.22
N GLU A 501 -21.52 -11.68 2.84
CA GLU A 501 -21.83 -12.24 1.52
C GLU A 501 -23.34 -12.32 1.31
N GLU A 502 -24.08 -12.91 2.24
CA GLU A 502 -25.55 -13.03 2.18
C GLU A 502 -26.27 -11.70 2.08
N GLN A 503 -25.72 -10.64 2.70
CA GLN A 503 -26.33 -9.31 2.67
C GLN A 503 -26.01 -8.51 1.41
N ASN A 504 -24.90 -8.74 0.74
CA ASN A 504 -24.39 -7.85 -0.27
C ASN A 504 -24.16 -8.50 -1.65
N LEU A 505 -24.01 -9.82 -1.72
CA LEU A 505 -23.75 -10.62 -2.93
C LEU A 505 -24.75 -11.77 -3.08
#